data_6d838b069d25d942e01aeb7baab409a9
#
_entry.id   6d838b069d25d942e01aeb7baab409a9
#
_cell.length_a   1.000
_cell.length_b   1.000
_cell.length_c   1.000
_cell.angle_alpha   90.00
_cell.angle_beta   90.00
_cell.angle_gamma   90.00
#
_symmetry.space_group_name_H-M   'P 1'
#
loop_
_entity.id
_entity.type
_entity.pdbx_description
1 polymer ?
#
loop_
_entity_poly.entity_id
_entity_poly.type
_entity_poly.pdbx_seq_one_letter_code
_entity_poly.pdbx_strand_id
1 'polypeptide(L)'
;MKRSAAPQPSSPGQRAVLLPLLAAAAVLGGCASAGIGIGVPILPGVSLGVGVGSGGNVQVGVGAGAGPVGVGVGVNQHGQVSAGAGVGASAPVGGGARVGVGVGTGTVSHDPRRSAPAAAPAAPRPAA
;
A
#
# COMPACT_ATOMS: atom_id res chain seq x y z
N MET A 1 0.03 -36.82 -27.47
CA MET A 1 -1.23 -36.18 -27.86
C MET A 1 -1.42 -34.95 -26.99
N LYS A 2 -1.14 -33.78 -27.52
CA LYS A 2 -1.37 -32.49 -26.82
C LYS A 2 -2.86 -32.16 -26.94
N ARG A 3 -3.58 -32.19 -25.82
CA ARG A 3 -4.92 -31.61 -25.75
C ARG A 3 -4.78 -30.11 -25.57
N SER A 4 -4.95 -29.36 -26.64
CA SER A 4 -5.15 -27.92 -26.59
C SER A 4 -6.46 -27.64 -25.87
N ALA A 5 -6.39 -27.12 -24.66
CA ALA A 5 -7.57 -26.58 -23.99
C ALA A 5 -7.99 -25.30 -24.72
N ALA A 6 -9.09 -25.37 -25.45
CA ALA A 6 -9.71 -24.19 -26.05
C ALA A 6 -10.21 -23.26 -24.94
N PRO A 7 -10.04 -21.93 -25.06
CA PRO A 7 -10.61 -20.99 -24.10
C PRO A 7 -12.13 -21.10 -24.16
N GLN A 8 -12.75 -21.42 -23.04
CA GLN A 8 -14.21 -21.51 -22.96
C GLN A 8 -14.79 -20.08 -23.08
N PRO A 9 -15.79 -19.89 -23.95
CA PRO A 9 -16.46 -18.61 -24.04
C PRO A 9 -17.22 -18.37 -22.74
N SER A 10 -16.81 -17.31 -22.02
CA SER A 10 -17.52 -16.85 -20.83
C SER A 10 -18.97 -16.51 -21.17
N SER A 11 -19.92 -17.13 -20.48
CA SER A 11 -21.35 -16.92 -20.66
C SER A 11 -21.73 -15.44 -20.50
N PRO A 12 -22.71 -14.93 -21.24
CA PRO A 12 -23.11 -13.52 -21.24
C PRO A 12 -23.52 -13.02 -19.85
N GLY A 13 -24.02 -13.87 -18.98
CA GLY A 13 -24.35 -13.54 -17.59
C GLY A 13 -23.14 -13.26 -16.72
N GLN A 14 -22.01 -13.92 -16.99
CA GLN A 14 -20.77 -13.70 -16.23
C GLN A 14 -20.12 -12.35 -16.57
N ARG A 15 -20.25 -11.89 -17.81
CA ARG A 15 -19.76 -10.58 -18.26
C ARG A 15 -20.59 -9.44 -17.69
N ALA A 16 -21.88 -9.63 -17.50
CA ALA A 16 -22.78 -8.63 -16.95
C ALA A 16 -22.53 -8.34 -15.47
N VAL A 17 -21.96 -9.30 -14.73
CA VAL A 17 -21.62 -9.14 -13.31
C VAL A 17 -20.16 -8.66 -13.13
N LEU A 18 -19.26 -9.08 -14.02
CA LEU A 18 -17.85 -8.70 -13.94
C LEU A 18 -17.60 -7.22 -14.28
N LEU A 19 -18.36 -6.67 -15.22
CA LEU A 19 -18.20 -5.26 -15.63
C LEU A 19 -18.49 -4.26 -14.48
N PRO A 20 -19.62 -4.35 -13.77
CA PRO A 20 -19.88 -3.43 -12.67
C PRO A 20 -18.96 -3.67 -11.46
N LEU A 21 -18.48 -4.90 -11.26
CA LEU A 21 -17.52 -5.20 -10.20
C LEU A 21 -16.15 -4.56 -10.50
N LEU A 22 -15.72 -4.61 -11.76
CA LEU A 22 -14.48 -3.96 -12.21
C LEU A 22 -14.58 -2.43 -12.14
N ALA A 23 -15.74 -1.89 -12.51
CA ALA A 23 -16.02 -0.45 -12.43
C ALA A 23 -16.06 0.02 -10.97
N ALA A 24 -16.66 -0.74 -10.06
CA ALA A 24 -16.68 -0.44 -8.64
C ALA A 24 -15.26 -0.47 -8.03
N ALA A 25 -14.43 -1.44 -8.42
CA ALA A 25 -13.03 -1.51 -8.01
C ALA A 25 -12.20 -0.33 -8.53
N ALA A 26 -12.48 0.17 -9.72
CA ALA A 26 -11.81 1.33 -10.29
C ALA A 26 -12.21 2.65 -9.61
N VAL A 27 -13.43 2.77 -9.11
CA VAL A 27 -13.92 3.97 -8.41
C VAL A 27 -13.43 4.03 -6.96
N LEU A 28 -13.18 2.87 -6.34
CA LEU A 28 -12.51 2.79 -5.02
C LEU A 28 -10.98 2.93 -5.12
N GLY A 29 -10.43 3.01 -6.33
CA GLY A 29 -9.02 3.21 -6.61
C GLY A 29 -8.54 4.63 -6.28
N GLY A 30 -8.67 5.06 -5.04
CA GLY A 30 -7.71 6.01 -4.49
C GLY A 30 -6.32 5.39 -4.67
N CYS A 31 -5.33 6.20 -5.03
CA CYS A 31 -3.94 5.84 -5.36
C CYS A 31 -3.52 4.41 -4.94
N ALA A 32 -3.81 3.44 -5.78
CA ALA A 32 -3.32 2.09 -5.56
C ALA A 32 -1.81 2.10 -5.75
N SER A 33 -1.08 1.64 -4.77
CA SER A 33 0.37 1.50 -4.83
C SER A 33 0.76 0.03 -4.73
N ALA A 34 1.76 -0.34 -5.49
CA ALA A 34 2.42 -1.61 -5.36
C ALA A 34 3.70 -1.43 -4.54
N GLY A 35 4.10 -2.45 -3.83
CA GLY A 35 5.32 -2.39 -3.04
C GLY A 35 5.89 -3.77 -2.75
N ILE A 36 7.15 -3.76 -2.41
CA ILE A 36 7.87 -4.91 -1.89
C ILE A 36 8.38 -4.57 -0.49
N GLY A 37 8.44 -5.55 0.38
CA GLY A 37 8.90 -5.31 1.73
C GLY A 37 9.45 -6.56 2.40
N ILE A 38 10.19 -6.31 3.44
CA ILE A 38 10.69 -7.34 4.37
C ILE A 38 10.07 -7.07 5.72
N GLY A 39 9.47 -8.08 6.30
CA GLY A 39 8.84 -8.00 7.62
C GLY A 39 9.30 -9.10 8.56
N VAL A 40 9.33 -8.77 9.82
CA VAL A 40 9.60 -9.70 10.91
C VAL A 40 8.32 -9.80 11.76
N PRO A 41 7.76 -10.99 11.92
CA PRO A 41 6.61 -11.17 12.81
C PRO A 41 7.06 -10.93 14.25
N ILE A 42 6.35 -10.04 14.94
CA ILE A 42 6.58 -9.73 16.36
C ILE A 42 5.52 -10.33 17.27
N LEU A 43 4.33 -10.56 16.71
CA LEU A 43 3.19 -11.22 17.37
C LEU A 43 2.42 -12.02 16.31
N PRO A 44 1.59 -13.00 16.70
CA PRO A 44 0.70 -13.67 15.77
C PRO A 44 -0.17 -12.68 15.01
N GLY A 45 -0.03 -12.65 13.68
CA GLY A 45 -0.75 -11.72 12.81
C GLY A 45 -0.22 -10.29 12.76
N VAL A 46 0.84 -9.95 13.52
CA VAL A 46 1.45 -8.61 13.53
C VAL A 46 2.92 -8.69 13.16
N SER A 47 3.34 -7.84 12.24
CA SER A 47 4.72 -7.75 11.78
C SER A 47 5.23 -6.32 11.75
N LEU A 48 6.51 -6.17 12.02
CA LEU A 48 7.27 -4.94 11.79
C LEU A 48 8.03 -5.09 10.48
N GLY A 49 8.00 -4.10 9.62
CA GLY A 49 8.62 -4.21 8.32
C GLY A 49 9.17 -2.92 7.75
N VAL A 50 9.99 -3.11 6.74
CA VAL A 50 10.52 -2.06 5.87
C VAL A 50 10.09 -2.39 4.45
N GLY A 51 9.56 -1.40 3.76
CA GLY A 51 9.08 -1.57 2.40
C GLY A 51 9.48 -0.42 1.48
N VAL A 52 9.46 -0.73 0.20
CA VAL A 52 9.65 0.24 -0.88
C VAL A 52 8.41 0.22 -1.75
N GLY A 53 7.78 1.35 -1.88
CA GLY A 53 6.62 1.53 -2.75
C GLY A 53 7.02 1.85 -4.20
N SER A 54 6.05 1.73 -5.10
CA SER A 54 6.21 1.98 -6.54
C SER A 54 6.68 3.41 -6.88
N GLY A 55 6.51 4.36 -5.98
CA GLY A 55 7.03 5.73 -6.10
C GLY A 55 8.47 5.92 -5.59
N GLY A 56 9.18 4.84 -5.24
CA GLY A 56 10.53 4.92 -4.66
C GLY A 56 10.57 5.34 -3.19
N ASN A 57 9.43 5.44 -2.55
CA ASN A 57 9.33 5.80 -1.13
C ASN A 57 9.68 4.59 -0.26
N VAL A 58 10.67 4.79 0.61
CA VAL A 58 11.00 3.82 1.65
C VAL A 58 10.17 4.14 2.89
N GLN A 59 9.59 3.12 3.47
CA GLN A 59 8.78 3.26 4.69
C GLN A 59 9.08 2.15 5.67
N VAL A 60 8.99 2.49 6.93
CA VAL A 60 9.04 1.56 8.06
C VAL A 60 7.68 1.56 8.72
N GLY A 61 7.17 0.40 9.05
CA GLY A 61 5.83 0.33 9.61
C GLY A 61 5.50 -0.96 10.32
N VAL A 62 4.34 -0.94 10.94
CA VAL A 62 3.74 -2.09 11.60
C VAL A 62 2.48 -2.46 10.84
N GLY A 63 2.34 -3.73 10.55
CA GLY A 63 1.17 -4.27 9.87
C GLY A 63 0.55 -5.43 10.64
N ALA A 64 -0.74 -5.56 10.51
CA ALA A 64 -1.49 -6.72 10.95
C ALA A 64 -2.21 -7.35 9.76
N GLY A 65 -2.19 -8.67 9.68
CA GLY A 65 -2.81 -9.35 8.56
C GLY A 65 -3.18 -10.79 8.86
N ALA A 66 -4.14 -11.26 8.09
CA ALA A 66 -4.55 -12.66 8.07
C ALA A 66 -4.65 -13.12 6.61
N GLY A 67 -3.89 -14.16 6.26
CA GLY A 67 -3.80 -14.63 4.88
C GLY A 67 -3.24 -13.55 3.94
N PRO A 68 -3.86 -13.34 2.77
CA PRO A 68 -3.39 -12.37 1.79
C PRO A 68 -3.78 -10.92 2.09
N VAL A 69 -4.62 -10.68 3.10
CA VAL A 69 -5.16 -9.36 3.43
C VAL A 69 -4.42 -8.78 4.64
N GLY A 70 -4.05 -7.52 4.57
CA GLY A 70 -3.39 -6.82 5.67
C GLY A 70 -3.75 -5.35 5.73
N VAL A 71 -3.57 -4.81 6.93
CA VAL A 71 -3.66 -3.37 7.21
C VAL A 71 -2.37 -2.95 7.91
N GLY A 72 -1.97 -1.72 7.73
CA GLY A 72 -0.75 -1.24 8.36
C GLY A 72 -0.67 0.26 8.48
N VAL A 73 0.25 0.67 9.34
CA VAL A 73 0.66 2.06 9.49
C VAL A 73 2.17 2.14 9.31
N GLY A 74 2.62 3.17 8.65
CA GLY A 74 4.04 3.36 8.38
C GLY A 74 4.44 4.82 8.35
N VAL A 75 5.73 5.03 8.47
CA VAL A 75 6.38 6.34 8.34
C VAL A 75 7.39 6.24 7.21
N ASN A 76 7.36 7.16 6.29
CA ASN A 76 8.32 7.23 5.20
C ASN A 76 9.53 8.10 5.55
N GLN A 77 10.53 8.12 4.65
CA GLN A 77 11.75 8.94 4.81
C GLN A 77 11.49 10.45 4.90
N HIS A 78 10.29 10.91 4.57
CA HIS A 78 9.90 12.32 4.67
C HIS A 78 9.17 12.65 5.99
N GLY A 79 9.04 11.67 6.89
CA GLY A 79 8.32 11.84 8.15
C GLY A 79 6.79 11.80 8.01
N GLN A 80 6.27 11.46 6.85
CA GLN A 80 4.82 11.33 6.64
C GLN A 80 4.34 10.02 7.23
N VAL A 81 3.28 10.08 8.01
CA VAL A 81 2.59 8.90 8.55
C VAL A 81 1.46 8.52 7.60
N SER A 82 1.44 7.29 7.19
CA SER A 82 0.42 6.71 6.34
C SER A 82 -0.24 5.50 6.98
N ALA A 83 -1.50 5.33 6.72
CA ALA A 83 -2.25 4.13 7.06
C ALA A 83 -2.84 3.54 5.78
N GLY A 84 -2.85 2.22 5.68
CA GLY A 84 -3.33 1.57 4.47
C GLY A 84 -3.81 0.15 4.70
N ALA A 85 -4.50 -0.34 3.70
CA ALA A 85 -4.93 -1.72 3.59
C ALA A 85 -4.52 -2.27 2.22
N GLY A 86 -4.22 -3.55 2.17
CA GLY A 86 -3.77 -4.16 0.94
C GLY A 86 -3.92 -5.67 0.92
N VAL A 87 -3.63 -6.20 -0.25
CA VAL A 87 -3.53 -7.64 -0.49
C VAL A 87 -2.14 -7.95 -1.00
N GLY A 88 -1.59 -9.07 -0.57
CA GLY A 88 -0.25 -9.43 -0.97
C GLY A 88 0.07 -10.90 -0.71
N ALA A 89 1.23 -11.28 -1.18
CA ALA A 89 1.80 -12.59 -0.91
C ALA A 89 3.15 -12.42 -0.23
N SER A 90 3.44 -13.26 0.72
CA SER A 90 4.74 -13.27 1.40
C SER A 90 5.27 -14.69 1.54
N ALA A 91 6.59 -14.80 1.50
CA ALA A 91 7.30 -16.04 1.69
C ALA A 91 8.34 -15.89 2.80
N PRO A 92 8.55 -16.94 3.62
CA PRO A 92 9.61 -16.94 4.61
C PRO A 92 10.98 -17.01 3.91
N VAL A 93 11.93 -16.22 4.38
CA VAL A 93 13.30 -16.18 3.83
C VAL A 93 14.36 -16.65 4.82
N GLY A 94 13.97 -17.07 6.00
CA GLY A 94 14.86 -17.54 7.07
C GLY A 94 14.98 -16.55 8.23
N GLY A 95 15.47 -17.03 9.39
CA GLY A 95 15.62 -16.19 10.58
C GLY A 95 14.33 -15.57 11.13
N GLY A 96 13.15 -16.12 10.76
CA GLY A 96 11.87 -15.55 11.10
C GLY A 96 11.42 -14.38 10.22
N ALA A 97 12.26 -13.91 9.29
CA ALA A 97 11.92 -12.85 8.37
C ALA A 97 11.05 -13.35 7.20
N ARG A 98 10.23 -12.47 6.66
CA ARG A 98 9.41 -12.71 5.47
C ARG A 98 9.62 -11.59 4.47
N VAL A 99 9.72 -11.96 3.20
CA VAL A 99 9.65 -11.03 2.08
C VAL A 99 8.26 -11.07 1.48
N GLY A 100 7.74 -9.91 1.14
CA GLY A 100 6.40 -9.81 0.58
C GLY A 100 6.32 -8.82 -0.57
N VAL A 101 5.36 -9.08 -1.44
CA VAL A 101 4.92 -8.18 -2.49
C VAL A 101 3.43 -7.96 -2.33
N GLY A 102 2.99 -6.76 -2.57
CA GLY A 102 1.58 -6.45 -2.40
C GLY A 102 1.16 -5.21 -3.16
N VAL A 103 -0.15 -5.10 -3.29
CA VAL A 103 -0.82 -3.91 -3.77
C VAL A 103 -1.81 -3.45 -2.72
N GLY A 104 -1.90 -2.16 -2.53
CA GLY A 104 -2.76 -1.62 -1.51
C GLY A 104 -3.15 -0.18 -1.79
N THR A 105 -4.05 0.29 -0.98
CA THR A 105 -4.47 1.68 -0.93
C THR A 105 -4.22 2.22 0.46
N GLY A 106 -3.81 3.48 0.54
CA GLY A 106 -3.53 4.11 1.82
C GLY A 106 -3.68 5.61 1.74
N THR A 107 -3.81 6.22 2.89
CA THR A 107 -3.89 7.67 3.05
C THR A 107 -2.76 8.16 3.93
N VAL A 108 -2.23 9.33 3.61
CA VAL A 108 -1.31 10.05 4.48
C VAL A 108 -2.12 10.72 5.58
N SER A 109 -1.96 10.25 6.80
CA SER A 109 -2.68 10.78 7.96
C SER A 109 -1.99 12.00 8.57
N HIS A 110 -0.68 12.09 8.43
CA HIS A 110 0.11 13.21 8.95
C HIS A 110 1.25 13.53 8.00
N ASP A 111 1.36 14.79 7.61
CA ASP A 111 2.45 15.33 6.81
C ASP A 111 3.10 16.49 7.58
N PRO A 112 4.32 16.34 8.11
CA PRO A 112 4.97 17.39 8.88
C PRO A 112 5.21 18.66 8.07
N ARG A 113 5.27 18.58 6.75
CA ARG A 113 5.42 19.75 5.88
C ARG A 113 4.15 20.60 5.81
N ARG A 114 2.97 19.97 5.98
CA ARG A 114 1.67 20.67 6.03
C ARG A 114 1.34 21.20 7.40
N SER A 115 1.95 20.64 8.44
CA SER A 115 1.77 21.05 9.83
C SER A 115 2.70 22.18 10.25
N ALA A 116 3.70 22.54 9.43
CA ALA A 116 4.52 23.71 9.69
C ALA A 116 3.65 24.97 9.57
N PRO A 117 3.62 25.87 10.58
CA PRO A 117 2.94 27.14 10.45
C PRO A 117 3.49 27.85 9.22
N ALA A 118 2.60 28.40 8.39
CA ALA A 118 3.02 29.26 7.28
C ALA A 118 3.97 30.31 7.88
N ALA A 119 5.19 30.40 7.33
CA ALA A 119 6.15 31.42 7.76
C ALA A 119 5.44 32.75 7.76
N ALA A 120 5.39 33.42 8.90
CA ALA A 120 4.80 34.74 9.02
C ALA A 120 5.43 35.63 7.94
N PRO A 121 4.65 36.43 7.21
CA PRO A 121 5.20 37.35 6.22
C PRO A 121 6.27 38.19 6.91
N ALA A 122 7.46 38.24 6.29
CA ALA A 122 8.57 39.02 6.81
C ALA A 122 8.10 40.46 7.04
N ALA A 123 8.25 40.94 8.26
CA ALA A 123 7.93 42.31 8.58
C ALA A 123 8.70 43.25 7.62
N PRO A 124 8.07 44.31 7.08
CA PRO A 124 8.74 45.22 6.20
C PRO A 124 9.95 45.81 6.93
N ARG A 125 11.13 45.73 6.31
CA ARG A 125 12.33 46.36 6.82
C ARG A 125 12.09 47.86 6.87
N PRO A 126 12.37 48.53 8.01
CA PRO A 126 12.33 49.97 8.02
C PRO A 126 13.35 50.48 7.00
N ALA A 127 12.91 51.36 6.12
CA ALA A 127 13.79 52.06 5.22
C ALA A 127 14.74 52.91 6.02
N ALA A 128 16.04 52.78 5.72
CA ALA A 128 17.05 53.62 6.32
C ALA A 128 17.00 55.03 5.72
#